data_e6e1fc195add76703d0419b1062b7934
#
_entry.id   e6e1fc195add76703d0419b1062b7934
#
_cell.length_a   1.000
_cell.length_b   1.000
_cell.length_c   1.000
_cell.angle_alpha   90.00
_cell.angle_beta   90.00
_cell.angle_gamma   90.00
#
_symmetry.space_group_name_H-M   'P 1'
#
loop_
_entity.id
_entity.type
_entity.pdbx_description
1 polymer ?
#
loop_
_entity_poly.entity_id
_entity_poly.type
_entity_poly.pdbx_seq_one_letter_code
_entity_poly.pdbx_strand_id
1 'polypeptide(L)'
;YYDDASASQAEQHFIDVFVKKVPPSNIKTVKIDSTFKVLETVSYNPSAACFATQNLIFNKSVLDGYYRKDKIGKIPDFPADAITTKPTYYAGKPNSDDLIRVPVWPGMPNPAKEFGNEDWNFYVFVDITNGQAKDKKLVPVKGNNPTDKEIAKATCNLNEFIHYKIDQEGAAYLNKHEDIDTKTSSQFKVGDYVLLVGMHVGTKEISNWTW
;
A
#
# COMPACT_ATOMS: atom_id res chain seq x y z
N TYR A 1 2.01 -3.12 -23.64
CA TYR A 1 3.18 -3.99 -23.49
C TYR A 1 4.34 -3.08 -23.06
N TYR A 2 4.58 -2.97 -21.76
CA TYR A 2 5.84 -2.43 -21.24
C TYR A 2 6.83 -3.59 -21.22
N ASP A 3 8.05 -3.40 -21.72
CA ASP A 3 9.09 -4.40 -21.59
C ASP A 3 9.62 -4.40 -20.14
N ASP A 4 10.12 -5.55 -19.67
CA ASP A 4 10.57 -5.72 -18.27
C ASP A 4 11.69 -4.73 -17.86
N ALA A 5 12.45 -4.20 -18.80
CA ALA A 5 13.50 -3.22 -18.52
C ALA A 5 12.93 -1.83 -18.16
N SER A 6 11.80 -1.44 -18.79
CA SER A 6 11.14 -0.17 -18.45
C SER A 6 10.41 -0.23 -17.13
N ALA A 7 9.88 -1.42 -16.74
CA ALA A 7 9.27 -1.63 -15.44
C ALA A 7 10.32 -1.48 -14.31
N SER A 8 11.50 -2.09 -14.44
CA SER A 8 12.56 -1.99 -13.43
C SER A 8 13.11 -0.57 -13.27
N GLN A 9 13.19 0.21 -14.36
CA GLN A 9 13.57 1.62 -14.29
C GLN A 9 12.49 2.50 -13.65
N ALA A 10 11.21 2.21 -13.90
CA ALA A 10 10.10 2.90 -13.25
C ALA A 10 10.02 2.57 -11.75
N GLU A 11 10.31 1.31 -11.37
CA GLU A 11 10.41 0.87 -9.98
C GLU A 11 11.56 1.56 -9.24
N GLN A 12 12.74 1.60 -9.84
CA GLN A 12 13.90 2.27 -9.25
C GLN A 12 13.67 3.78 -9.15
N HIS A 13 13.02 4.39 -10.14
CA HIS A 13 12.65 5.79 -10.11
C HIS A 13 11.59 6.09 -9.02
N PHE A 14 10.65 5.18 -8.81
CA PHE A 14 9.67 5.26 -7.72
C PHE A 14 10.38 5.23 -6.35
N ILE A 15 11.29 4.29 -6.13
CA ILE A 15 12.07 4.20 -4.90
C ILE A 15 12.95 5.45 -4.72
N ASP A 16 13.64 5.91 -5.75
CA ASP A 16 14.53 7.07 -5.68
C ASP A 16 13.79 8.39 -5.50
N VAL A 17 12.61 8.54 -6.07
CA VAL A 17 11.81 9.78 -5.96
C VAL A 17 10.96 9.79 -4.69
N PHE A 18 10.38 8.66 -4.29
CA PHE A 18 9.44 8.61 -3.18
C PHE A 18 10.06 8.22 -1.85
N VAL A 19 10.93 7.23 -1.82
CA VAL A 19 11.55 6.78 -0.55
C VAL A 19 12.67 7.73 -0.11
N LYS A 20 13.44 8.30 -1.05
CA LYS A 20 14.56 9.20 -0.73
C LYS A 20 14.21 10.68 -0.64
N LYS A 21 13.11 11.14 -1.25
CA LYS A 21 12.77 12.58 -1.35
C LYS A 21 11.49 12.99 -0.64
N VAL A 22 10.65 12.08 -0.20
CA VAL A 22 9.47 12.43 0.61
C VAL A 22 9.90 12.57 2.07
N PRO A 23 9.67 13.73 2.70
CA PRO A 23 9.92 13.86 4.14
C PRO A 23 9.11 12.82 4.92
N PRO A 24 9.66 12.25 6.00
CA PRO A 24 9.01 11.20 6.80
C PRO A 24 7.62 11.56 7.34
N SER A 25 7.29 12.85 7.39
CA SER A 25 6.02 13.38 7.91
C SER A 25 4.79 13.06 7.05
N ASN A 26 4.95 12.55 5.83
CA ASN A 26 3.83 12.32 4.90
C ASN A 26 3.44 10.85 4.77
N ILE A 27 4.16 9.92 5.41
CA ILE A 27 3.78 8.52 5.44
C ILE A 27 2.95 8.29 6.71
N LYS A 28 1.64 8.15 6.53
CA LYS A 28 0.77 7.71 7.63
C LYS A 28 0.82 6.19 7.70
N THR A 29 1.42 5.67 8.76
CA THR A 29 1.28 4.26 9.11
C THR A 29 -0.06 4.08 9.79
N VAL A 30 -0.98 3.37 9.16
CA VAL A 30 -2.23 2.98 9.82
C VAL A 30 -1.92 1.75 10.66
N LYS A 31 -2.03 1.87 11.98
CA LYS A 31 -1.93 0.70 12.87
C LYS A 31 -3.11 -0.21 12.61
N ILE A 32 -2.85 -1.30 11.91
CA ILE A 32 -3.78 -2.41 11.80
C ILE A 32 -3.23 -3.50 12.70
N ASP A 33 -3.81 -3.71 13.87
CA ASP A 33 -3.40 -4.70 14.86
C ASP A 33 -1.86 -4.88 15.00
N SER A 34 -1.36 -5.22 16.16
CA SER A 34 0.09 -5.35 16.47
C SER A 34 0.88 -6.31 15.58
N THR A 35 0.18 -7.07 14.71
CA THR A 35 0.76 -8.05 13.79
C THR A 35 0.70 -7.64 12.31
N PHE A 36 -0.05 -6.57 11.95
CA PHE A 36 -0.26 -6.17 10.57
C PHE A 36 0.32 -4.79 10.31
N LYS A 37 1.13 -4.67 9.25
CA LYS A 37 1.74 -3.41 8.84
C LYS A 37 1.24 -3.03 7.46
N VAL A 38 0.49 -1.95 7.42
CA VAL A 38 0.01 -1.36 6.20
C VAL A 38 0.70 -0.03 5.97
N LEU A 39 1.28 0.13 4.79
CA LEU A 39 1.94 1.34 4.33
C LEU A 39 1.05 2.00 3.28
N GLU A 40 0.74 3.26 3.50
CA GLU A 40 0.03 4.07 2.51
C GLU A 40 0.95 5.13 1.96
N THR A 41 0.97 5.29 0.64
CA THR A 41 1.68 6.35 -0.05
C THR A 41 0.72 7.13 -0.94
N VAL A 42 1.13 8.32 -1.38
CA VAL A 42 0.41 9.06 -2.41
C VAL A 42 1.35 9.27 -3.57
N SER A 43 0.91 8.92 -4.76
CA SER A 43 1.68 9.08 -5.99
C SER A 43 0.90 9.91 -7.00
N TYR A 44 1.64 10.60 -7.85
CA TYR A 44 1.12 11.47 -8.89
C TYR A 44 1.73 11.06 -10.22
N ASN A 45 0.93 11.06 -11.30
CA ASN A 45 1.53 11.00 -12.62
C ASN A 45 2.30 12.30 -12.95
N PRO A 46 3.14 12.35 -14.00
CA PRO A 46 3.95 13.52 -14.31
C PRO A 46 3.14 14.82 -14.43
N SER A 47 1.96 14.78 -15.02
CA SER A 47 1.08 15.94 -15.18
C SER A 47 0.63 16.49 -13.82
N ALA A 48 0.12 15.64 -12.93
CA ALA A 48 -0.28 16.04 -11.59
C ALA A 48 0.92 16.51 -10.74
N ALA A 49 2.06 15.85 -10.85
CA ALA A 49 3.28 16.21 -10.12
C ALA A 49 3.83 17.58 -10.57
N CYS A 50 3.91 17.82 -11.88
CA CYS A 50 4.32 19.11 -12.42
C CYS A 50 3.40 20.23 -11.98
N PHE A 51 2.09 20.01 -12.06
CA PHE A 51 1.11 21.00 -11.60
C PHE A 51 1.28 21.30 -10.10
N ALA A 52 1.40 20.28 -9.27
CA ALA A 52 1.55 20.42 -7.83
C ALA A 52 2.83 21.21 -7.47
N THR A 53 3.94 20.94 -8.16
CA THR A 53 5.22 21.63 -7.93
C THR A 53 5.23 23.06 -8.46
N GLN A 54 4.70 23.30 -9.64
CA GLN A 54 4.63 24.66 -10.22
C GLN A 54 3.74 25.61 -9.41
N ASN A 55 2.64 25.10 -8.87
CA ASN A 55 1.71 25.86 -8.06
C ASN A 55 2.01 25.80 -6.55
N LEU A 56 3.06 25.10 -6.13
CA LEU A 56 3.50 24.95 -4.74
C LEU A 56 2.37 24.53 -3.79
N ILE A 57 1.43 23.71 -4.25
CA ILE A 57 0.21 23.37 -3.48
C ILE A 57 0.48 22.49 -2.26
N PHE A 58 1.70 22.01 -2.05
CA PHE A 58 2.16 21.36 -0.82
C PHE A 58 2.74 22.37 0.19
N ASN A 59 2.84 23.66 -0.17
CA ASN A 59 3.33 24.70 0.72
C ASN A 59 2.17 25.32 1.50
N LYS A 60 2.24 25.21 2.84
CA LYS A 60 1.19 25.71 3.72
C LYS A 60 0.84 27.19 3.47
N SER A 61 1.84 28.07 3.27
CA SER A 61 1.58 29.49 3.06
C SER A 61 0.84 29.79 1.76
N VAL A 62 1.07 28.97 0.72
CA VAL A 62 0.34 29.06 -0.55
C VAL A 62 -1.11 28.59 -0.37
N LEU A 63 -1.31 27.46 0.32
CA LEU A 63 -2.65 26.95 0.62
C LEU A 63 -3.45 27.94 1.50
N ASP A 64 -2.81 28.52 2.52
CA ASP A 64 -3.42 29.58 3.34
C ASP A 64 -3.81 30.81 2.48
N GLY A 65 -3.02 31.12 1.46
CA GLY A 65 -3.33 32.19 0.50
C GLY A 65 -4.62 31.94 -0.28
N TYR A 66 -4.82 30.72 -0.79
CA TYR A 66 -6.07 30.35 -1.47
C TYR A 66 -7.26 30.39 -0.52
N TYR A 67 -7.12 29.87 0.70
CA TYR A 67 -8.18 29.91 1.71
C TYR A 67 -8.58 31.36 2.07
N ARG A 68 -7.61 32.27 2.24
CA ARG A 68 -7.88 33.68 2.58
C ARG A 68 -8.60 34.43 1.47
N LYS A 69 -8.30 34.10 0.21
CA LYS A 69 -8.83 34.81 -0.96
C LYS A 69 -10.33 34.60 -1.14
N ASP A 70 -10.82 33.40 -0.97
CA ASP A 70 -12.20 33.02 -1.27
C ASP A 70 -12.96 32.38 -0.09
N LYS A 71 -12.29 32.15 1.03
CA LYS A 71 -12.81 31.47 2.24
C LYS A 71 -13.26 30.02 2.02
N ILE A 72 -13.05 29.50 0.82
CA ILE A 72 -13.42 28.12 0.43
C ILE A 72 -12.17 27.24 0.37
N GLY A 73 -10.99 27.85 0.23
CA GLY A 73 -9.72 27.13 0.10
C GLY A 73 -9.58 26.39 -1.23
N LYS A 74 -10.26 26.86 -2.27
CA LYS A 74 -10.19 26.23 -3.59
C LYS A 74 -8.81 26.45 -4.21
N ILE A 75 -8.07 25.37 -4.41
CA ILE A 75 -6.83 25.37 -5.20
C ILE A 75 -7.16 25.43 -6.69
N PRO A 76 -6.22 25.86 -7.55
CA PRO A 76 -6.38 25.80 -9.00
C PRO A 76 -6.72 24.39 -9.48
N ASP A 77 -7.49 24.30 -10.57
CA ASP A 77 -7.84 23.01 -11.16
C ASP A 77 -6.62 22.32 -11.74
N PHE A 78 -6.49 21.03 -11.42
CA PHE A 78 -5.48 20.18 -12.02
C PHE A 78 -5.75 19.97 -13.52
N PRO A 79 -4.73 19.66 -14.33
CA PRO A 79 -4.91 19.26 -15.72
C PRO A 79 -5.84 18.04 -15.84
N ALA A 80 -6.57 17.96 -16.96
CA ALA A 80 -7.55 16.89 -17.18
C ALA A 80 -6.93 15.48 -17.26
N ASP A 81 -5.65 15.39 -17.55
CA ASP A 81 -4.87 14.14 -17.57
C ASP A 81 -4.18 13.84 -16.23
N ALA A 82 -4.48 14.62 -15.18
CA ALA A 82 -3.91 14.40 -13.86
C ALA A 82 -4.47 13.11 -13.24
N ILE A 83 -3.57 12.27 -12.75
CA ILE A 83 -3.89 11.03 -12.03
C ILE A 83 -3.15 11.06 -10.70
N THR A 84 -3.87 10.72 -9.65
CA THR A 84 -3.31 10.48 -8.32
C THR A 84 -3.63 9.06 -7.88
N THR A 85 -2.71 8.42 -7.20
CA THR A 85 -2.94 7.10 -6.62
C THR A 85 -2.59 7.10 -5.15
N LYS A 86 -3.35 6.33 -4.38
CA LYS A 86 -3.08 6.04 -2.98
C LYS A 86 -2.97 4.53 -2.81
N PRO A 87 -1.82 3.95 -3.15
CA PRO A 87 -1.58 2.53 -2.96
C PRO A 87 -1.44 2.21 -1.48
N THR A 88 -1.97 1.06 -1.12
CA THR A 88 -1.91 0.47 0.22
C THR A 88 -1.11 -0.82 0.12
N TYR A 89 0.00 -0.87 0.82
CA TYR A 89 0.90 -2.02 0.84
C TYR A 89 0.82 -2.74 2.18
N TYR A 90 0.87 -4.05 2.13
CA TYR A 90 1.01 -4.91 3.29
C TYR A 90 2.45 -5.42 3.38
N ALA A 91 3.12 -5.17 4.51
CA ALA A 91 4.45 -5.69 4.73
C ALA A 91 4.37 -7.04 5.46
N GLY A 92 4.86 -8.09 4.81
CA GLY A 92 4.74 -9.46 5.27
C GLY A 92 6.08 -10.19 5.35
N LYS A 93 6.13 -11.15 6.27
CA LYS A 93 7.29 -12.02 6.49
C LYS A 93 6.92 -13.45 6.10
N PRO A 94 7.71 -14.11 5.26
CA PRO A 94 7.52 -15.53 5.02
C PRO A 94 7.73 -16.34 6.31
N ASN A 95 6.90 -17.34 6.52
CA ASN A 95 7.10 -18.34 7.57
C ASN A 95 8.11 -19.41 7.12
N SER A 96 8.24 -20.50 7.91
CA SER A 96 9.13 -21.63 7.59
C SER A 96 8.74 -22.39 6.31
N ASP A 97 7.52 -22.20 5.83
CA ASP A 97 6.98 -22.87 4.65
C ASP A 97 6.95 -21.93 3.42
N ASP A 98 7.71 -20.83 3.48
CA ASP A 98 7.78 -19.80 2.44
C ASP A 98 6.43 -19.13 2.14
N LEU A 99 5.54 -19.08 3.13
CA LEU A 99 4.21 -18.49 3.02
C LEU A 99 4.10 -17.18 3.80
N ILE A 100 3.60 -16.13 3.15
CA ILE A 100 3.22 -14.87 3.81
C ILE A 100 1.72 -14.93 4.10
N ARG A 101 1.34 -14.78 5.37
CA ARG A 101 -0.06 -14.70 5.77
C ARG A 101 -0.56 -13.27 5.59
N VAL A 102 -1.62 -13.10 4.81
CA VAL A 102 -2.21 -11.79 4.48
C VAL A 102 -3.67 -11.75 4.96
N PRO A 103 -4.06 -10.74 5.75
CA PRO A 103 -5.45 -10.59 6.18
C PRO A 103 -6.34 -10.20 5.00
N VAL A 104 -7.58 -10.68 5.03
CA VAL A 104 -8.59 -10.39 4.02
C VAL A 104 -9.76 -9.67 4.68
N TRP A 105 -10.18 -8.56 4.09
CA TRP A 105 -11.39 -7.89 4.50
C TRP A 105 -12.61 -8.78 4.28
N PRO A 106 -13.35 -9.13 5.34
CA PRO A 106 -14.49 -10.05 5.24
C PRO A 106 -15.78 -9.40 4.68
N GLY A 107 -15.72 -8.13 4.31
CA GLY A 107 -16.89 -7.32 4.01
C GLY A 107 -17.48 -6.62 5.24
N MET A 108 -18.44 -5.74 5.01
CA MET A 108 -19.13 -5.06 6.10
C MET A 108 -20.00 -6.06 6.88
N PRO A 109 -20.04 -5.95 8.23
CA PRO A 109 -20.90 -6.80 9.04
C PRO A 109 -22.39 -6.52 8.76
N ASN A 110 -23.20 -7.56 8.80
CA ASN A 110 -24.66 -7.46 8.68
C ASN A 110 -25.32 -8.13 9.90
N PRO A 111 -26.08 -7.41 10.76
CA PRO A 111 -26.36 -5.95 10.66
C PRO A 111 -25.10 -5.08 10.83
N ALA A 112 -25.17 -3.86 10.34
CA ALA A 112 -24.08 -2.90 10.47
C ALA A 112 -23.74 -2.63 11.93
N LYS A 113 -22.48 -2.69 12.29
CA LYS A 113 -21.93 -2.39 13.63
C LYS A 113 -20.56 -1.74 13.48
N GLU A 114 -20.04 -1.18 14.56
CA GLU A 114 -18.64 -0.78 14.61
C GLU A 114 -17.74 -1.97 14.25
N PHE A 115 -16.77 -1.73 13.36
CA PHE A 115 -15.97 -2.78 12.77
C PHE A 115 -14.60 -2.23 12.41
N GLY A 116 -13.57 -2.76 13.05
CA GLY A 116 -12.17 -2.44 12.80
C GLY A 116 -11.44 -3.60 12.11
N ASN A 117 -10.19 -3.36 11.78
CA ASN A 117 -9.30 -4.37 11.21
C ASN A 117 -8.96 -5.49 12.20
N GLU A 118 -9.09 -5.25 13.49
CA GLU A 118 -9.02 -6.26 14.56
C GLU A 118 -10.10 -7.33 14.44
N ASP A 119 -11.20 -7.00 13.77
CA ASP A 119 -12.28 -7.95 13.47
C ASP A 119 -12.02 -8.82 12.23
N TRP A 120 -10.94 -8.55 11.48
CA TRP A 120 -10.59 -9.31 10.29
C TRP A 120 -9.98 -10.66 10.69
N ASN A 121 -10.75 -11.69 10.54
CA ASN A 121 -10.37 -13.06 10.91
C ASN A 121 -10.29 -14.01 9.73
N PHE A 122 -10.22 -13.46 8.51
CA PHE A 122 -10.00 -14.21 7.27
C PHE A 122 -8.60 -13.93 6.73
N TYR A 123 -7.98 -14.96 6.17
CA TYR A 123 -6.61 -14.89 5.68
C TYR A 123 -6.45 -15.65 4.36
N VAL A 124 -5.53 -15.17 3.56
CA VAL A 124 -4.91 -15.89 2.44
C VAL A 124 -3.41 -16.04 2.70
N PHE A 125 -2.79 -16.94 1.97
CA PHE A 125 -1.34 -17.15 2.04
C PHE A 125 -0.73 -16.87 0.68
N VAL A 126 0.42 -16.22 0.68
CA VAL A 126 1.18 -15.89 -0.54
C VAL A 126 2.45 -16.71 -0.55
N ASP A 127 2.56 -17.61 -1.50
CA ASP A 127 3.71 -18.48 -1.72
C ASP A 127 4.80 -17.72 -2.47
N ILE A 128 5.92 -17.45 -1.80
CA ILE A 128 7.04 -16.70 -2.38
C ILE A 128 7.85 -17.52 -3.38
N THR A 129 7.64 -18.84 -3.43
CA THR A 129 8.28 -19.73 -4.42
C THR A 129 7.53 -19.78 -5.75
N ASN A 130 6.31 -19.27 -5.79
CA ASN A 130 5.40 -19.32 -6.95
C ASN A 130 5.07 -20.75 -7.42
N GLY A 131 4.98 -21.70 -6.49
CA GLY A 131 4.72 -23.13 -6.78
C GLY A 131 3.25 -23.49 -6.95
N GLN A 132 2.31 -22.54 -6.84
CA GLN A 132 0.88 -22.83 -6.91
C GLN A 132 0.38 -22.93 -8.35
N ALA A 133 -0.68 -23.71 -8.56
CA ALA A 133 -1.37 -23.77 -9.85
C ALA A 133 -1.97 -22.41 -10.20
N LYS A 134 -1.85 -22.00 -11.46
CA LYS A 134 -2.50 -20.79 -12.00
C LYS A 134 -4.02 -20.97 -12.02
N ASP A 135 -4.74 -19.84 -11.94
CA ASP A 135 -6.21 -19.78 -12.05
C ASP A 135 -6.97 -20.59 -10.99
N LYS A 136 -6.32 -20.87 -9.88
CA LYS A 136 -6.93 -21.55 -8.74
C LYS A 136 -7.92 -20.63 -8.05
N LYS A 137 -9.15 -21.12 -7.84
CA LYS A 137 -10.12 -20.39 -7.02
C LYS A 137 -9.61 -20.28 -5.59
N LEU A 138 -9.26 -19.06 -5.19
CA LEU A 138 -8.79 -18.75 -3.84
C LEU A 138 -9.95 -18.77 -2.85
N VAL A 139 -9.79 -19.50 -1.75
CA VAL A 139 -10.78 -19.58 -0.67
C VAL A 139 -10.12 -19.16 0.63
N PRO A 140 -10.37 -17.92 1.10
CA PRO A 140 -9.81 -17.47 2.36
C PRO A 140 -10.19 -18.37 3.53
N VAL A 141 -9.26 -18.60 4.44
CA VAL A 141 -9.50 -19.35 5.67
C VAL A 141 -9.89 -18.42 6.81
N LYS A 142 -10.72 -18.95 7.71
CA LYS A 142 -11.16 -18.23 8.91
C LYS A 142 -10.38 -18.69 10.13
N GLY A 143 -9.99 -17.72 10.96
CA GLY A 143 -9.34 -17.98 12.24
C GLY A 143 -7.84 -18.26 12.16
N ASN A 144 -7.24 -18.65 13.28
CA ASN A 144 -5.78 -18.68 13.45
C ASN A 144 -5.14 -20.07 13.28
N ASN A 145 -5.94 -21.13 13.20
CA ASN A 145 -5.46 -22.52 13.16
C ASN A 145 -6.03 -23.27 11.96
N PRO A 146 -5.74 -22.85 10.71
CA PRO A 146 -6.19 -23.56 9.53
C PRO A 146 -5.48 -24.91 9.40
N THR A 147 -6.16 -25.88 8.82
CA THR A 147 -5.56 -27.14 8.41
C THR A 147 -4.73 -26.96 7.13
N ASP A 148 -3.79 -27.87 6.87
CA ASP A 148 -2.97 -27.85 5.63
C ASP A 148 -3.84 -27.82 4.36
N LYS A 149 -4.98 -28.53 4.37
CA LYS A 149 -5.92 -28.56 3.26
C LYS A 149 -6.61 -27.19 3.03
N GLU A 150 -6.87 -26.46 4.09
CA GLU A 150 -7.42 -25.10 4.02
C GLU A 150 -6.34 -24.11 3.57
N ILE A 151 -5.14 -24.20 4.12
CA ILE A 151 -3.98 -23.41 3.67
C ILE A 151 -3.78 -23.62 2.17
N ALA A 152 -3.72 -24.87 1.72
CA ALA A 152 -3.54 -25.19 0.31
C ALA A 152 -4.60 -24.56 -0.61
N LYS A 153 -5.86 -24.40 -0.17
CA LYS A 153 -6.94 -23.74 -0.91
C LYS A 153 -6.87 -22.21 -0.83
N ALA A 154 -6.24 -21.67 0.20
CA ALA A 154 -6.13 -20.24 0.45
C ALA A 154 -4.80 -19.66 -0.04
N THR A 155 -3.91 -20.45 -0.67
CA THR A 155 -2.58 -20.01 -1.12
C THR A 155 -2.60 -19.59 -2.57
N CYS A 156 -2.04 -18.42 -2.88
CA CYS A 156 -1.78 -17.87 -4.22
C CYS A 156 -0.27 -17.61 -4.39
N ASN A 157 0.15 -17.26 -5.59
CA ASN A 157 1.55 -17.00 -5.88
C ASN A 157 1.91 -15.54 -5.62
N LEU A 158 3.16 -15.30 -5.25
CA LEU A 158 3.71 -13.96 -5.07
C LEU A 158 3.64 -13.12 -6.36
N ASN A 159 3.87 -13.73 -7.51
CA ASN A 159 3.83 -13.07 -8.82
C ASN A 159 2.42 -12.64 -9.27
N GLU A 160 1.38 -12.97 -8.51
CA GLU A 160 0.03 -12.45 -8.71
C GLU A 160 -0.17 -11.06 -8.07
N PHE A 161 0.83 -10.56 -7.32
CA PHE A 161 0.83 -9.26 -6.68
C PHE A 161 1.89 -8.33 -7.27
N ILE A 162 1.60 -7.05 -7.31
CA ILE A 162 2.66 -6.04 -7.35
C ILE A 162 3.35 -6.10 -6.00
N HIS A 163 4.63 -6.41 -5.99
CA HIS A 163 5.38 -6.63 -4.76
C HIS A 163 6.83 -6.15 -4.86
N TYR A 164 7.42 -5.89 -3.72
CA TYR A 164 8.83 -5.53 -3.59
C TYR A 164 9.48 -6.39 -2.52
N LYS A 165 10.69 -6.85 -2.79
CA LYS A 165 11.53 -7.51 -1.80
C LYS A 165 12.26 -6.44 -1.00
N ILE A 166 12.16 -6.47 0.32
CA ILE A 166 12.75 -5.46 1.20
C ILE A 166 14.27 -5.62 1.18
N ASP A 167 14.96 -4.55 0.83
CA ASP A 167 16.41 -4.42 0.92
C ASP A 167 16.87 -3.86 2.28
N GLN A 168 18.15 -3.59 2.42
CA GLN A 168 18.72 -3.09 3.66
C GLN A 168 18.20 -1.68 4.02
N GLU A 169 18.03 -0.79 3.03
CA GLU A 169 17.52 0.56 3.25
C GLU A 169 16.05 0.52 3.64
N GLY A 170 15.26 -0.30 2.94
CA GLY A 170 13.83 -0.52 3.22
C GLY A 170 13.60 -1.11 4.61
N ALA A 171 14.38 -2.10 5.02
CA ALA A 171 14.30 -2.68 6.36
C ALA A 171 14.65 -1.64 7.44
N ALA A 172 15.72 -0.87 7.25
CA ALA A 172 16.12 0.18 8.17
C ALA A 172 15.03 1.28 8.26
N TYR A 173 14.46 1.67 7.11
CA TYR A 173 13.38 2.66 7.04
C TYR A 173 12.14 2.18 7.79
N LEU A 174 11.63 0.98 7.47
CA LEU A 174 10.45 0.39 8.11
C LEU A 174 10.64 0.23 9.62
N ASN A 175 11.81 -0.19 10.07
CA ASN A 175 12.10 -0.37 11.49
C ASN A 175 12.27 0.95 12.24
N LYS A 176 12.69 2.04 11.57
CA LYS A 176 12.92 3.35 12.17
C LYS A 176 11.64 4.18 12.29
N HIS A 177 10.77 4.12 11.30
CA HIS A 177 9.60 5.00 11.17
C HIS A 177 8.30 4.37 11.68
N GLU A 178 8.41 3.24 12.30
CA GLU A 178 7.26 2.63 12.93
C GLU A 178 7.13 3.08 14.37
N ASP A 179 5.94 3.62 14.70
CA ASP A 179 5.38 3.57 16.05
C ASP A 179 5.06 2.10 16.40
N ILE A 180 6.04 1.23 16.26
CA ILE A 180 5.90 -0.16 16.65
C ILE A 180 6.02 -0.20 18.17
N ASP A 181 5.06 -0.85 18.80
CA ASP A 181 5.29 -1.41 20.10
C ASP A 181 6.45 -2.42 19.97
N THR A 182 7.67 -1.92 20.23
CA THR A 182 8.93 -2.64 20.03
C THR A 182 9.04 -3.88 20.93
N LYS A 183 8.06 -4.13 21.77
CA LYS A 183 8.06 -5.24 22.74
C LYS A 183 7.59 -6.57 22.17
N THR A 184 6.88 -6.59 21.03
CA THR A 184 6.25 -7.82 20.52
C THR A 184 6.43 -8.11 19.04
N SER A 185 6.87 -7.16 18.21
CA SER A 185 7.02 -7.39 16.77
C SER A 185 8.48 -7.61 16.37
N SER A 186 8.76 -8.73 15.72
CA SER A 186 10.05 -8.96 15.08
C SER A 186 10.30 -7.90 14.00
N GLN A 187 11.48 -7.28 14.02
CA GLN A 187 11.90 -6.28 13.04
C GLN A 187 11.86 -6.85 11.61
N PHE A 188 11.60 -5.97 10.63
CA PHE A 188 11.75 -6.32 9.21
C PHE A 188 13.21 -6.59 8.87
N LYS A 189 13.41 -7.56 8.00
CA LYS A 189 14.73 -8.00 7.54
C LYS A 189 14.82 -7.87 6.02
N VAL A 190 16.04 -7.81 5.54
CA VAL A 190 16.33 -8.00 4.12
C VAL A 190 15.76 -9.34 3.69
N GLY A 191 14.96 -9.32 2.63
CA GLY A 191 14.28 -10.51 2.11
C GLY A 191 12.82 -10.67 2.50
N ASP A 192 12.30 -9.88 3.44
CA ASP A 192 10.87 -9.73 3.68
C ASP A 192 10.22 -9.02 2.47
N TYR A 193 8.89 -8.99 2.41
CA TYR A 193 8.17 -8.49 1.23
C TYR A 193 7.16 -7.41 1.57
N VAL A 194 6.92 -6.55 0.59
CA VAL A 194 5.84 -5.55 0.59
C VAL A 194 4.91 -5.86 -0.58
N LEU A 195 3.63 -6.10 -0.31
CA LEU A 195 2.62 -6.51 -1.28
C LEU A 195 1.60 -5.39 -1.47
N LEU A 196 1.27 -5.03 -2.71
CA LEU A 196 0.17 -4.12 -2.99
C LEU A 196 -1.15 -4.87 -2.75
N VAL A 197 -1.92 -4.43 -1.76
CA VAL A 197 -3.18 -5.08 -1.36
C VAL A 197 -4.42 -4.24 -1.67
N GLY A 198 -4.23 -2.96 -1.99
CA GLY A 198 -5.30 -2.07 -2.39
C GLY A 198 -4.76 -0.79 -2.99
N MET A 199 -5.57 -0.10 -3.78
CA MET A 199 -5.20 1.19 -4.36
C MET A 199 -6.45 2.02 -4.66
N HIS A 200 -6.45 3.27 -4.19
CA HIS A 200 -7.36 4.28 -4.68
C HIS A 200 -6.73 5.00 -5.87
N VAL A 201 -7.51 5.20 -6.92
CA VAL A 201 -7.07 5.95 -8.11
C VAL A 201 -8.03 7.12 -8.31
N GLY A 202 -7.51 8.33 -8.26
CA GLY A 202 -8.26 9.54 -8.58
C GLY A 202 -7.83 10.08 -9.93
N THR A 203 -8.79 10.39 -10.80
CA THR A 203 -8.55 10.99 -12.11
C THR A 203 -9.29 12.33 -12.24
N LYS A 204 -8.72 13.25 -13.05
CA LYS A 204 -9.26 14.60 -13.29
C LYS A 204 -9.86 14.72 -14.71
N GLU A 205 -10.32 13.61 -15.28
CA GLU A 205 -10.88 13.55 -16.65
C GLU A 205 -12.11 14.42 -16.85
N ILE A 206 -12.80 14.77 -15.76
CA ILE A 206 -13.95 15.68 -15.74
C ILE A 206 -13.67 16.85 -14.80
N SER A 207 -14.59 17.82 -14.72
CA SER A 207 -14.45 19.00 -13.86
C SER A 207 -14.21 18.70 -12.39
N ASN A 208 -14.71 17.56 -11.91
CA ASN A 208 -14.46 17.04 -10.57
C ASN A 208 -13.51 15.82 -10.61
N TRP A 209 -12.87 15.54 -9.48
CA TRP A 209 -12.13 14.29 -9.33
C TRP A 209 -13.09 13.10 -9.28
N THR A 210 -12.74 12.02 -9.99
CA THR A 210 -13.41 10.71 -9.93
C THR A 210 -12.53 9.73 -9.15
N TRP A 211 -13.17 8.90 -8.33
CA TRP A 211 -12.51 7.93 -7.47
C TRP A 211 -12.98 6.51 -7.80
#